data_b2c8349018cb57e5446fee70697465a2
#
_entry.id   b2c8349018cb57e5446fee70697465a2
#
_cell.length_a   1.000
_cell.length_b   1.000
_cell.length_c   1.000
_cell.angle_alpha   90.00
_cell.angle_beta   90.00
_cell.angle_gamma   90.00
#
_symmetry.space_group_name_H-M   'P 1'
#
loop_
_entity.id
_entity.type
_entity.pdbx_description
1 polymer ?
#
loop_
_entity_poly.entity_id
_entity_poly.type
_entity_poly.pdbx_seq_one_letter_code
_entity_poly.pdbx_strand_id
1 'polypeptide(L)'
;MSSYLVYICQAVNNRAGVERYWQEAPAVYPKNIDVLVAYGPSEVLDADQDERVEGVVIAEFPPFEQTVEWFNGDAYVQARKDRTNGNEYLGMVVDSGVAPIGKRSAGTPAYVVFVCREIVDQEELNTYRQRVNGTLVGQSARIVIDHGRFLILEGQGPVEGLTVYEFPSREAARNWYDSVAYREVRQHRKKGAKYLVVLAEGGVPPVEQRMPQTRVADSAA
;
A
#
# COMPACT_ATOMS: atom_id res chain seq x y z
N MET A 1 8.19 9.45 -15.89
CA MET A 1 8.06 9.28 -14.42
C MET A 1 7.72 7.83 -14.18
N SER A 2 8.23 7.23 -13.09
CA SER A 2 7.89 5.87 -12.68
C SER A 2 6.43 5.79 -12.25
N SER A 3 5.87 4.60 -12.29
CA SER A 3 4.61 4.27 -11.64
C SER A 3 4.86 3.34 -10.44
N TYR A 4 3.85 3.12 -9.66
CA TYR A 4 3.88 2.18 -8.55
C TYR A 4 2.78 1.14 -8.72
N LEU A 5 3.12 -0.12 -8.48
CA LEU A 5 2.14 -1.15 -8.21
C LEU A 5 1.91 -1.22 -6.71
N VAL A 6 0.66 -1.07 -6.30
CA VAL A 6 0.24 -1.18 -4.90
C VAL A 6 -0.83 -2.25 -4.80
N TYR A 7 -0.56 -3.27 -3.98
CA TYR A 7 -1.49 -4.33 -3.68
C TYR A 7 -1.80 -4.38 -2.19
N ILE A 8 -3.08 -4.44 -1.88
CA ILE A 8 -3.59 -4.83 -0.56
C ILE A 8 -4.13 -6.24 -0.72
N CYS A 9 -3.49 -7.21 -0.07
CA CYS A 9 -3.98 -8.58 0.01
C CYS A 9 -5.06 -8.65 1.10
N GLN A 10 -6.27 -8.97 0.71
CA GLN A 10 -7.44 -8.98 1.60
C GLN A 10 -7.74 -10.38 2.15
N ALA A 11 -7.53 -11.42 1.34
CA ALA A 11 -7.65 -12.81 1.78
C ALA A 11 -6.73 -13.74 0.99
N VAL A 12 -6.11 -14.67 1.70
CA VAL A 12 -5.29 -15.74 1.12
C VAL A 12 -5.90 -17.08 1.46
N ASN A 13 -6.69 -17.62 0.52
CA ASN A 13 -7.32 -18.93 0.64
C ASN A 13 -6.51 -20.03 -0.06
N ASN A 14 -5.59 -19.65 -0.95
CA ASN A 14 -4.69 -20.56 -1.67
C ASN A 14 -3.22 -20.14 -1.48
N ARG A 15 -2.67 -20.42 -0.30
CA ARG A 15 -1.28 -20.08 0.02
C ARG A 15 -0.27 -20.75 -0.90
N ALA A 16 -0.47 -22.01 -1.24
CA ALA A 16 0.44 -22.74 -2.13
C ALA A 16 0.53 -22.10 -3.54
N GLY A 17 -0.58 -21.57 -4.05
CA GLY A 17 -0.59 -20.82 -5.31
C GLY A 17 0.20 -19.52 -5.22
N VAL A 18 0.07 -18.80 -4.11
CA VAL A 18 0.83 -17.56 -3.89
C VAL A 18 2.33 -17.84 -3.75
N GLU A 19 2.71 -18.92 -3.09
CA GLU A 19 4.13 -19.31 -2.92
C GLU A 19 4.75 -19.69 -4.27
N ARG A 20 4.05 -20.44 -5.14
CA ARG A 20 4.49 -20.71 -6.52
C ARG A 20 4.65 -19.42 -7.32
N TYR A 21 3.67 -18.53 -7.24
CA TYR A 21 3.74 -17.22 -7.88
C TYR A 21 5.00 -16.44 -7.46
N TRP A 22 5.35 -16.41 -6.18
CA TRP A 22 6.55 -15.71 -5.72
C TRP A 22 7.85 -16.29 -6.24
N GLN A 23 7.87 -17.58 -6.56
CA GLN A 23 9.03 -18.27 -7.14
C GLN A 23 9.15 -18.05 -8.65
N GLU A 24 8.04 -18.03 -9.36
CA GLU A 24 8.00 -18.06 -10.83
C GLU A 24 7.85 -16.66 -11.45
N ALA A 25 7.03 -15.79 -10.86
CA ALA A 25 6.71 -14.49 -11.43
C ALA A 25 7.91 -13.54 -11.62
N PRO A 26 8.97 -13.58 -10.79
CA PRO A 26 10.15 -12.73 -11.03
C PRO A 26 10.80 -12.91 -12.41
N ALA A 27 10.64 -14.09 -13.04
CA ALA A 27 11.17 -14.35 -14.37
C ALA A 27 10.51 -13.52 -15.48
N VAL A 28 9.29 -13.02 -15.23
CA VAL A 28 8.51 -12.21 -16.19
C VAL A 28 8.35 -10.75 -15.77
N TYR A 29 9.01 -10.33 -14.70
CA TYR A 29 8.99 -8.94 -14.28
C TYR A 29 9.79 -8.05 -15.24
N PRO A 30 9.40 -6.78 -15.40
CA PRO A 30 10.22 -5.81 -16.11
C PRO A 30 11.61 -5.70 -15.46
N LYS A 31 12.61 -5.43 -16.29
CA LYS A 31 13.91 -5.00 -15.77
C LYS A 31 13.74 -3.64 -15.06
N ASN A 32 14.44 -3.42 -13.99
CA ASN A 32 14.42 -2.15 -13.25
C ASN A 32 13.14 -1.88 -12.44
N ILE A 33 12.54 -2.91 -11.87
CA ILE A 33 11.58 -2.74 -10.79
C ILE A 33 12.33 -2.62 -9.45
N ASP A 34 11.72 -1.92 -8.51
CA ASP A 34 12.24 -1.82 -7.15
C ASP A 34 11.12 -2.13 -6.16
N VAL A 35 11.25 -3.26 -5.46
CA VAL A 35 10.23 -3.72 -4.52
C VAL A 35 10.48 -3.08 -3.16
N LEU A 36 9.57 -2.22 -2.74
CA LEU A 36 9.62 -1.46 -1.50
C LEU A 36 9.04 -2.23 -0.31
N VAL A 37 7.95 -2.95 -0.55
CA VAL A 37 7.23 -3.79 0.41
C VAL A 37 6.79 -5.07 -0.28
N ALA A 38 7.04 -6.22 0.32
CA ALA A 38 6.57 -7.51 -0.17
C ALA A 38 6.09 -8.39 0.98
N TYR A 39 4.83 -8.17 1.42
CA TYR A 39 4.17 -8.98 2.44
C TYR A 39 4.91 -9.05 3.79
N GLY A 40 5.67 -8.02 4.14
CA GLY A 40 6.23 -7.84 5.48
C GLY A 40 5.13 -7.56 6.52
N PRO A 41 5.50 -7.45 7.81
CA PRO A 41 4.56 -7.14 8.88
C PRO A 41 3.72 -5.91 8.54
N SER A 42 2.40 -6.04 8.68
CA SER A 42 1.45 -4.97 8.41
C SER A 42 0.41 -4.85 9.53
N GLU A 43 -0.19 -3.67 9.64
CA GLU A 43 -1.18 -3.33 10.65
C GLU A 43 -2.20 -2.35 10.07
N VAL A 44 -3.48 -2.62 10.26
CA VAL A 44 -4.54 -1.67 9.94
C VAL A 44 -4.59 -0.60 11.03
N LEU A 45 -4.32 0.65 10.65
CA LEU A 45 -4.35 1.79 11.57
C LEU A 45 -5.74 2.44 11.64
N ASP A 46 -6.49 2.36 10.55
CA ASP A 46 -7.85 2.90 10.45
C ASP A 46 -8.59 2.21 9.29
N ALA A 47 -9.83 1.85 9.50
CA ALA A 47 -10.74 1.33 8.50
C ALA A 47 -12.17 1.67 8.89
N ASP A 48 -13.03 1.86 7.91
CA ASP A 48 -14.45 2.22 8.13
C ASP A 48 -15.33 0.98 8.36
N GLN A 49 -14.83 -0.18 7.97
CA GLN A 49 -15.45 -1.50 8.11
C GLN A 49 -14.38 -2.51 8.52
N ASP A 50 -14.78 -3.74 8.81
CA ASP A 50 -13.87 -4.86 9.09
C ASP A 50 -13.08 -5.28 7.84
N GLU A 51 -12.30 -4.34 7.28
CA GLU A 51 -11.40 -4.62 6.15
C GLU A 51 -10.23 -5.49 6.62
N ARG A 52 -10.10 -6.66 6.01
CA ARG A 52 -8.97 -7.56 6.27
C ARG A 52 -7.78 -7.12 5.42
N VAL A 53 -6.60 -7.12 6.03
CA VAL A 53 -5.34 -6.92 5.34
C VAL A 53 -4.38 -8.01 5.80
N GLU A 54 -4.08 -8.93 4.90
CA GLU A 54 -3.14 -10.02 5.14
C GLU A 54 -1.74 -9.71 4.60
N GLY A 55 -1.60 -8.66 3.82
CA GLY A 55 -0.30 -8.21 3.34
C GLY A 55 -0.40 -7.01 2.41
N VAL A 56 0.72 -6.34 2.25
CA VAL A 56 0.88 -5.20 1.35
C VAL A 56 2.04 -5.45 0.41
N VAL A 57 1.90 -5.06 -0.86
CA VAL A 57 2.99 -4.96 -1.82
C VAL A 57 3.04 -3.54 -2.34
N ILE A 58 4.22 -2.97 -2.35
CA ILE A 58 4.50 -1.69 -3.02
C ILE A 58 5.77 -1.89 -3.84
N ALA A 59 5.69 -1.63 -5.13
CA ALA A 59 6.86 -1.74 -6.00
C ALA A 59 6.88 -0.57 -7.00
N GLU A 60 8.05 0.03 -7.18
CA GLU A 60 8.28 1.00 -8.24
C GLU A 60 8.48 0.28 -9.56
N PHE A 61 7.76 0.74 -10.57
CA PHE A 61 7.67 0.13 -11.89
C PHE A 61 8.01 1.15 -12.99
N PRO A 62 8.21 0.70 -14.26
CA PRO A 62 8.28 1.57 -15.43
C PRO A 62 7.11 2.56 -15.52
N PRO A 63 7.11 3.51 -16.46
CA PRO A 63 5.98 4.43 -16.64
C PRO A 63 4.63 3.74 -16.75
N PHE A 64 3.59 4.41 -16.32
CA PHE A 64 2.23 3.90 -16.13
C PHE A 64 1.72 3.03 -17.29
N GLU A 65 1.82 3.51 -18.54
CA GLU A 65 1.33 2.80 -19.72
C GLU A 65 2.10 1.49 -19.94
N GLN A 66 3.42 1.50 -19.76
CA GLN A 66 4.27 0.29 -19.88
C GLN A 66 3.95 -0.73 -18.78
N THR A 67 3.63 -0.26 -17.58
CA THR A 67 3.22 -1.13 -16.48
C THR A 67 1.87 -1.78 -16.75
N VAL A 68 0.90 -1.02 -17.30
CA VAL A 68 -0.41 -1.56 -17.71
C VAL A 68 -0.25 -2.57 -18.86
N GLU A 69 0.59 -2.26 -19.86
CA GLU A 69 0.87 -3.18 -20.96
C GLU A 69 1.51 -4.49 -20.46
N TRP A 70 2.53 -4.40 -19.63
CA TRP A 70 3.15 -5.58 -19.01
C TRP A 70 2.14 -6.38 -18.19
N PHE A 71 1.31 -5.72 -17.38
CA PHE A 71 0.31 -6.40 -16.53
C PHE A 71 -0.69 -7.21 -17.35
N ASN A 72 -1.06 -6.72 -18.54
CA ASN A 72 -1.98 -7.38 -19.47
C ASN A 72 -1.28 -8.32 -20.46
N GLY A 73 0.06 -8.37 -20.47
CA GLY A 73 0.83 -9.24 -21.34
C GLY A 73 0.68 -10.72 -20.96
N ASP A 74 0.64 -11.60 -21.98
CA ASP A 74 0.38 -13.03 -21.83
C ASP A 74 1.29 -13.71 -20.79
N ALA A 75 2.56 -13.34 -20.76
CA ALA A 75 3.53 -13.91 -19.83
C ALA A 75 3.14 -13.65 -18.35
N TYR A 76 2.75 -12.40 -18.01
CA TYR A 76 2.35 -12.08 -16.66
C TYR A 76 0.93 -12.59 -16.34
N VAL A 77 0.02 -12.57 -17.30
CA VAL A 77 -1.32 -13.17 -17.16
C VAL A 77 -1.22 -14.66 -16.81
N GLN A 78 -0.30 -15.40 -17.41
CA GLN A 78 -0.07 -16.80 -17.04
C GLN A 78 0.54 -16.92 -15.64
N ALA A 79 1.58 -16.16 -15.34
CA ALA A 79 2.28 -16.23 -14.05
C ALA A 79 1.37 -15.91 -12.87
N ARG A 80 0.45 -14.93 -13.01
CA ARG A 80 -0.43 -14.54 -11.90
C ARG A 80 -1.63 -15.46 -11.64
N LYS A 81 -1.92 -16.44 -12.50
CA LYS A 81 -3.06 -17.35 -12.33
C LYS A 81 -3.06 -18.05 -10.97
N ASP A 82 -1.91 -18.54 -10.55
CA ASP A 82 -1.77 -19.23 -9.27
C ASP A 82 -2.03 -18.28 -8.08
N ARG A 83 -1.57 -17.03 -8.19
CA ARG A 83 -1.79 -16.00 -7.17
C ARG A 83 -3.26 -15.60 -7.05
N THR A 84 -3.94 -15.42 -8.18
CA THR A 84 -5.34 -14.95 -8.19
C THR A 84 -6.35 -16.05 -7.92
N ASN A 85 -5.97 -17.31 -8.02
CA ASN A 85 -6.85 -18.43 -7.80
C ASN A 85 -7.22 -18.60 -6.32
N GLY A 86 -8.40 -18.16 -5.94
CA GLY A 86 -8.93 -18.27 -4.58
C GLY A 86 -8.40 -17.22 -3.59
N ASN A 87 -7.69 -16.20 -4.06
CA ASN A 87 -7.18 -15.11 -3.21
C ASN A 87 -7.80 -13.77 -3.63
N GLU A 88 -7.94 -12.87 -2.67
CA GLU A 88 -8.58 -11.58 -2.86
C GLU A 88 -7.56 -10.44 -2.72
N TYR A 89 -7.52 -9.58 -3.72
CA TYR A 89 -6.62 -8.45 -3.79
C TYR A 89 -7.36 -7.18 -4.22
N LEU A 90 -6.91 -6.05 -3.70
CA LEU A 90 -7.08 -4.76 -4.35
C LEU A 90 -5.72 -4.36 -4.91
N GLY A 91 -5.57 -4.43 -6.22
CA GLY A 91 -4.34 -4.12 -6.94
C GLY A 91 -4.50 -2.91 -7.83
N MET A 92 -3.56 -1.98 -7.77
CA MET A 92 -3.60 -0.74 -8.53
C MET A 92 -2.23 -0.43 -9.14
N VAL A 93 -2.23 0.15 -10.34
CA VAL A 93 -1.12 0.94 -10.84
C VAL A 93 -1.41 2.42 -10.59
N VAL A 94 -0.42 3.16 -10.12
CA VAL A 94 -0.56 4.55 -9.71
C VAL A 94 0.65 5.35 -10.16
N ASP A 95 0.44 6.53 -10.77
CA ASP A 95 1.50 7.53 -10.90
C ASP A 95 1.83 8.12 -9.53
N SER A 96 3.06 8.54 -9.29
CA SER A 96 3.42 9.16 -8.01
C SER A 96 2.60 10.42 -7.67
N GLY A 97 2.06 11.10 -8.68
CA GLY A 97 1.35 12.37 -8.54
C GLY A 97 2.27 13.55 -8.24
N VAL A 98 3.42 13.28 -7.63
CA VAL A 98 4.46 14.25 -7.30
C VAL A 98 5.84 13.64 -7.58
N ALA A 99 6.85 14.48 -7.81
CA ALA A 99 8.23 14.00 -7.71
C ALA A 99 8.47 13.55 -6.26
N PRO A 100 9.04 12.35 -6.01
CA PRO A 100 9.28 11.89 -4.66
C PRO A 100 10.07 12.92 -3.85
N ILE A 101 9.46 13.44 -2.78
CA ILE A 101 10.05 14.47 -1.93
C ILE A 101 10.79 13.79 -0.79
N GLY A 102 12.06 14.11 -0.62
CA GLY A 102 12.92 13.54 0.43
C GLY A 102 13.87 12.46 -0.08
N LYS A 103 14.81 12.08 0.77
CA LYS A 103 15.72 10.97 0.49
C LYS A 103 15.10 9.66 0.95
N ARG A 104 15.36 8.59 0.20
CA ARG A 104 15.01 7.25 0.63
C ARG A 104 15.65 6.94 1.99
N SER A 105 14.87 6.33 2.87
CA SER A 105 15.35 5.96 4.20
C SER A 105 16.42 4.86 4.11
N ALA A 106 17.44 4.96 4.94
CA ALA A 106 18.39 3.87 5.13
C ALA A 106 17.82 2.88 6.17
N GLY A 107 18.12 1.60 6.02
CA GLY A 107 17.65 0.56 6.94
C GLY A 107 16.33 -0.07 6.50
N THR A 108 15.45 -0.37 7.45
CA THR A 108 14.13 -0.97 7.20
C THR A 108 13.05 0.11 7.29
N PRO A 109 12.70 0.75 6.16
CA PRO A 109 11.67 1.78 6.15
C PRO A 109 10.29 1.18 6.47
N ALA A 110 9.34 2.05 6.78
CA ALA A 110 7.93 1.66 6.87
C ALA A 110 7.07 2.61 6.03
N TYR A 111 5.96 2.10 5.55
CA TYR A 111 5.07 2.79 4.63
C TYR A 111 3.69 2.90 5.24
N VAL A 112 3.13 4.11 5.27
CA VAL A 112 1.73 4.32 5.61
C VAL A 112 0.95 4.53 4.33
N VAL A 113 0.08 3.59 4.03
CA VAL A 113 -0.75 3.55 2.81
C VAL A 113 -2.15 4.03 3.16
N PHE A 114 -2.60 5.07 2.48
CA PHE A 114 -3.94 5.64 2.61
C PHE A 114 -4.73 5.35 1.34
N VAL A 115 -5.71 4.48 1.42
CA VAL A 115 -6.66 4.23 0.33
C VAL A 115 -7.95 4.96 0.64
N CYS A 116 -8.25 6.04 -0.10
CA CYS A 116 -9.52 6.73 -0.01
C CYS A 116 -10.60 5.90 -0.68
N ARG A 117 -11.63 5.51 0.08
CA ARG A 117 -12.74 4.67 -0.38
C ARG A 117 -13.92 5.48 -0.86
N GLU A 118 -14.24 6.55 -0.15
CA GLU A 118 -15.41 7.38 -0.42
C GLU A 118 -15.17 8.79 0.11
N ILE A 119 -15.48 9.79 -0.69
CA ILE A 119 -15.48 11.18 -0.25
C ILE A 119 -16.88 11.50 0.28
N VAL A 120 -16.95 11.90 1.56
CA VAL A 120 -18.20 12.20 2.27
C VAL A 120 -18.43 13.71 2.40
N ASP A 121 -17.37 14.45 2.72
CA ASP A 121 -17.36 15.91 2.81
C ASP A 121 -16.09 16.48 2.18
N GLN A 122 -16.26 17.11 1.03
CA GLN A 122 -15.14 17.62 0.23
C GLN A 122 -14.41 18.79 0.93
N GLU A 123 -15.10 19.60 1.73
CA GLU A 123 -14.50 20.75 2.42
C GLU A 123 -13.60 20.28 3.56
N GLU A 124 -14.08 19.34 4.35
CA GLU A 124 -13.30 18.69 5.41
C GLU A 124 -12.08 17.96 4.82
N LEU A 125 -12.26 17.24 3.71
CA LEU A 125 -11.16 16.56 3.03
C LEU A 125 -10.13 17.56 2.47
N ASN A 126 -10.56 18.68 1.91
CA ASN A 126 -9.66 19.75 1.45
C ASN A 126 -8.87 20.35 2.61
N THR A 127 -9.52 20.59 3.76
CA THR A 127 -8.85 21.05 4.97
C THR A 127 -7.79 20.06 5.44
N TYR A 128 -8.10 18.77 5.43
CA TYR A 128 -7.12 17.72 5.70
C TYR A 128 -5.92 17.79 4.76
N ARG A 129 -6.16 17.82 3.44
CA ARG A 129 -5.11 17.84 2.41
C ARG A 129 -4.18 19.04 2.52
N GLN A 130 -4.71 20.20 2.86
CA GLN A 130 -3.91 21.43 3.06
C GLN A 130 -3.00 21.36 4.29
N ARG A 131 -3.38 20.62 5.33
CA ARG A 131 -2.72 20.63 6.63
C ARG A 131 -1.83 19.42 6.89
N VAL A 132 -2.10 18.27 6.27
CA VAL A 132 -1.43 17.00 6.57
C VAL A 132 0.07 17.06 6.32
N ASN A 133 0.52 17.67 5.22
CA ASN A 133 1.94 17.75 4.90
C ASN A 133 2.74 18.57 5.92
N GLY A 134 2.11 19.55 6.59
CA GLY A 134 2.70 20.28 7.73
C GLY A 134 3.06 19.37 8.91
N THR A 135 2.32 18.28 9.10
CA THR A 135 2.58 17.33 10.19
C THR A 135 3.79 16.41 9.93
N LEU A 136 4.26 16.35 8.68
CA LEU A 136 5.43 15.55 8.28
C LEU A 136 6.76 16.30 8.49
N VAL A 137 6.73 17.61 8.77
CA VAL A 137 7.93 18.41 8.99
C VAL A 137 8.69 17.90 10.22
N GLY A 138 9.97 17.60 10.04
CA GLY A 138 10.82 17.05 11.09
C GLY A 138 10.70 15.53 11.33
N GLN A 139 9.81 14.84 10.63
CA GLN A 139 9.60 13.40 10.79
C GLN A 139 10.52 12.53 9.93
N SER A 140 11.41 13.13 9.13
CA SER A 140 12.22 12.41 8.12
C SER A 140 11.37 11.54 7.19
N ALA A 141 10.13 11.95 6.99
CA ALA A 141 9.19 11.25 6.12
C ALA A 141 9.41 11.64 4.65
N ARG A 142 9.09 10.71 3.76
CA ARG A 142 9.10 10.92 2.31
C ARG A 142 7.70 10.68 1.74
N ILE A 143 7.25 11.59 0.87
CA ILE A 143 6.03 11.38 0.09
C ILE A 143 6.41 10.55 -1.14
N VAL A 144 5.83 9.36 -1.26
CA VAL A 144 6.08 8.42 -2.37
C VAL A 144 4.99 8.54 -3.43
N ILE A 145 3.73 8.56 -2.99
CA ILE A 145 2.54 8.73 -3.84
C ILE A 145 1.64 9.77 -3.19
N ASP A 146 1.15 10.72 -3.99
CA ASP A 146 0.18 11.71 -3.54
C ASP A 146 -0.88 11.97 -4.62
N HIS A 147 -1.98 11.22 -4.55
CA HIS A 147 -3.17 11.37 -5.41
C HIS A 147 -2.86 11.39 -6.92
N GLY A 148 -1.90 10.57 -7.37
CA GLY A 148 -1.61 10.40 -8.78
C GLY A 148 -2.76 9.71 -9.53
N ARG A 149 -2.71 9.79 -10.86
CA ARG A 149 -3.60 8.99 -11.72
C ARG A 149 -3.44 7.51 -11.37
N PHE A 150 -4.52 6.78 -11.29
CA PHE A 150 -4.48 5.34 -10.98
C PHE A 150 -5.45 4.54 -11.86
N LEU A 151 -5.21 3.24 -11.94
CA LEU A 151 -6.10 2.25 -12.53
C LEU A 151 -6.16 1.03 -11.61
N ILE A 152 -7.37 0.59 -11.28
CA ILE A 152 -7.57 -0.69 -10.58
C ILE A 152 -7.31 -1.83 -11.56
N LEU A 153 -6.35 -2.67 -11.25
CA LEU A 153 -5.92 -3.81 -12.04
C LEU A 153 -6.60 -5.11 -11.59
N GLU A 154 -6.85 -5.22 -10.30
CA GLU A 154 -7.45 -6.40 -9.66
C GLU A 154 -8.31 -5.99 -8.47
N GLY A 155 -9.34 -6.79 -8.22
CA GLY A 155 -10.27 -6.54 -7.13
C GLY A 155 -11.40 -5.59 -7.51
N GLN A 156 -12.27 -5.34 -6.53
CA GLN A 156 -13.44 -4.47 -6.67
C GLN A 156 -13.55 -3.57 -5.43
N GLY A 157 -14.25 -2.49 -5.59
CA GLY A 157 -14.57 -1.56 -4.53
C GLY A 157 -14.24 -0.12 -4.91
N PRO A 158 -14.82 0.82 -4.21
CA PRO A 158 -14.56 2.22 -4.46
C PRO A 158 -13.11 2.56 -4.08
N VAL A 159 -12.44 3.30 -4.96
CA VAL A 159 -11.16 3.96 -4.71
C VAL A 159 -11.23 5.35 -5.34
N GLU A 160 -11.09 6.37 -4.52
CA GLU A 160 -11.10 7.78 -4.91
C GLU A 160 -9.68 8.37 -4.95
N GLY A 161 -8.70 7.63 -4.42
CA GLY A 161 -7.31 8.04 -4.44
C GLY A 161 -6.42 7.23 -3.50
N LEU A 162 -5.12 7.40 -3.72
CA LEU A 162 -4.08 6.73 -2.95
C LEU A 162 -3.00 7.73 -2.55
N THR A 163 -2.55 7.63 -1.29
CA THR A 163 -1.38 8.35 -0.78
C THR A 163 -0.48 7.37 -0.04
N VAL A 164 0.84 7.48 -0.25
CA VAL A 164 1.82 6.64 0.44
C VAL A 164 2.94 7.52 0.98
N TYR A 165 3.16 7.42 2.29
CA TYR A 165 4.29 8.04 2.99
C TYR A 165 5.27 6.97 3.43
N GLU A 166 6.56 7.22 3.20
CA GLU A 166 7.68 6.42 3.70
C GLU A 166 8.26 7.08 4.95
N PHE A 167 8.52 6.28 5.97
CA PHE A 167 9.18 6.67 7.23
C PHE A 167 10.46 5.86 7.45
N PRO A 168 11.43 6.36 8.24
CA PRO A 168 12.68 5.64 8.52
C PRO A 168 12.49 4.29 9.20
N SER A 169 11.39 4.11 9.94
CA SER A 169 11.06 2.87 10.65
C SER A 169 9.57 2.78 10.94
N ARG A 170 9.13 1.59 11.33
CA ARG A 170 7.75 1.35 11.81
C ARG A 170 7.42 2.23 13.04
N GLU A 171 8.38 2.37 13.96
CA GLU A 171 8.22 3.20 15.14
C GLU A 171 8.03 4.67 14.77
N ALA A 172 8.84 5.20 13.85
CA ALA A 172 8.71 6.57 13.38
C ALA A 172 7.35 6.83 12.73
N ALA A 173 6.86 5.91 11.89
CA ALA A 173 5.55 5.99 11.28
C ALA A 173 4.43 6.00 12.33
N ARG A 174 4.54 5.13 13.34
CA ARG A 174 3.56 5.04 14.43
C ARG A 174 3.55 6.29 15.29
N ASN A 175 4.73 6.77 15.67
CA ASN A 175 4.88 8.00 16.45
C ASN A 175 4.27 9.21 15.73
N TRP A 176 4.48 9.33 14.41
CA TRP A 176 3.80 10.36 13.62
C TRP A 176 2.29 10.18 13.62
N TYR A 177 1.79 8.97 13.35
CA TYR A 177 0.35 8.70 13.26
C TYR A 177 -0.39 8.98 14.57
N ASP A 178 0.27 8.76 15.71
CA ASP A 178 -0.25 9.00 17.06
C ASP A 178 0.12 10.37 17.64
N SER A 179 0.87 11.20 16.88
CA SER A 179 1.25 12.55 17.33
C SER A 179 0.03 13.46 17.52
N VAL A 180 0.16 14.43 18.40
CA VAL A 180 -0.89 15.44 18.62
C VAL A 180 -1.22 16.17 17.32
N ALA A 181 -0.19 16.60 16.58
CA ALA A 181 -0.33 17.32 15.33
C ALA A 181 -1.12 16.53 14.28
N TYR A 182 -0.78 15.23 14.07
CA TYR A 182 -1.54 14.42 13.10
C TYR A 182 -2.94 14.06 13.61
N ARG A 183 -3.11 13.77 14.90
CA ARG A 183 -4.45 13.48 15.47
C ARG A 183 -5.44 14.62 15.27
N GLU A 184 -5.00 15.87 15.41
CA GLU A 184 -5.83 17.04 15.14
C GLU A 184 -6.26 17.10 13.66
N VAL A 185 -5.30 16.95 12.74
CA VAL A 185 -5.57 17.01 11.31
C VAL A 185 -6.38 15.80 10.84
N ARG A 186 -6.16 14.62 11.43
CA ARG A 186 -6.90 13.39 11.14
C ARG A 186 -8.40 13.50 11.38
N GLN A 187 -8.87 14.40 12.26
CA GLN A 187 -10.32 14.61 12.47
C GLN A 187 -10.99 15.11 11.17
N HIS A 188 -10.31 15.98 10.42
CA HIS A 188 -10.81 16.45 9.13
C HIS A 188 -10.85 15.30 8.11
N ARG A 189 -9.84 14.42 8.09
CA ARG A 189 -9.85 13.24 7.22
C ARG A 189 -11.05 12.34 7.53
N LYS A 190 -11.31 12.06 8.83
CA LYS A 190 -12.41 11.18 9.27
C LYS A 190 -13.78 11.72 8.97
N LYS A 191 -13.95 13.04 8.97
CA LYS A 191 -15.20 13.68 8.57
C LYS A 191 -15.33 13.76 7.04
N GLY A 192 -14.21 13.98 6.36
CA GLY A 192 -14.16 14.24 4.92
C GLY A 192 -14.26 13.01 4.05
N ALA A 193 -13.78 11.85 4.52
CA ALA A 193 -13.75 10.65 3.70
C ALA A 193 -13.56 9.38 4.51
N LYS A 194 -13.97 8.24 3.91
CA LYS A 194 -13.70 6.91 4.42
C LYS A 194 -12.37 6.41 3.87
N TYR A 195 -11.54 5.85 4.73
CA TYR A 195 -10.21 5.36 4.37
C TYR A 195 -9.93 3.98 4.95
N LEU A 196 -9.23 3.19 4.16
CA LEU A 196 -8.37 2.13 4.69
C LEU A 196 -6.96 2.72 4.87
N VAL A 197 -6.41 2.64 6.08
CA VAL A 197 -5.05 3.08 6.39
C VAL A 197 -4.24 1.90 6.91
N VAL A 198 -3.15 1.58 6.23
CA VAL A 198 -2.29 0.44 6.58
C VAL A 198 -0.87 0.91 6.80
N LEU A 199 -0.26 0.49 7.90
CA LEU A 199 1.16 0.59 8.15
C LEU A 199 1.82 -0.73 7.75
N ALA A 200 2.76 -0.69 6.82
CA ALA A 200 3.50 -1.86 6.33
C ALA A 200 5.00 -1.65 6.49
N GLU A 201 5.70 -2.67 6.96
CA GLU A 201 7.15 -2.66 7.04
C GLU A 201 7.76 -2.93 5.66
N GLY A 202 8.79 -2.16 5.32
CA GLY A 202 9.47 -2.25 4.03
C GLY A 202 10.42 -3.44 3.94
N GLY A 203 10.82 -3.73 2.70
CA GLY A 203 11.71 -4.82 2.37
C GLY A 203 11.02 -6.02 1.75
N VAL A 204 11.84 -7.00 1.39
CA VAL A 204 11.43 -8.25 0.76
C VAL A 204 11.87 -9.40 1.66
N PRO A 205 11.05 -9.82 2.63
CA PRO A 205 11.40 -10.92 3.51
C PRO A 205 11.52 -12.23 2.71
N PRO A 206 12.24 -13.23 3.24
CA PRO A 206 12.25 -14.59 2.69
C PRO A 206 10.81 -15.11 2.51
N VAL A 207 10.60 -15.97 1.50
CA VAL A 207 9.25 -16.45 1.11
C VAL A 207 8.50 -17.05 2.29
N GLU A 208 9.17 -17.79 3.13
CA GLU A 208 8.62 -18.44 4.34
C GLU A 208 8.18 -17.44 5.43
N GLN A 209 8.67 -16.20 5.38
CA GLN A 209 8.33 -15.11 6.31
C GLN A 209 7.31 -14.13 5.72
N ARG A 210 6.99 -14.28 4.42
CA ARG A 210 5.97 -13.48 3.78
C ARG A 210 4.60 -13.98 4.19
N MET A 211 3.73 -13.09 4.50
CA MET A 211 2.40 -13.28 5.08
C MET A 211 2.45 -13.56 6.58
N PRO A 212 1.70 -12.79 7.37
CA PRO A 212 1.56 -13.08 8.78
C PRO A 212 0.97 -14.48 8.93
N GLN A 213 1.56 -15.26 9.84
CA GLN A 213 0.85 -16.39 10.41
C GLN A 213 -0.46 -15.81 10.94
N THR A 214 -1.59 -16.34 10.48
CA THR A 214 -2.91 -15.98 10.99
C THR A 214 -2.82 -15.96 12.49
N ARG A 215 -2.90 -14.79 13.14
CA ARG A 215 -3.11 -14.76 14.58
C ARG A 215 -4.47 -15.39 14.77
N VAL A 216 -4.50 -16.63 15.22
CA VAL A 216 -5.68 -17.22 15.82
C VAL A 216 -6.03 -16.25 16.95
N ALA A 217 -7.18 -15.62 16.86
CA ALA A 217 -7.70 -14.84 17.98
C ALA A 217 -7.71 -15.80 19.18
N ASP A 218 -6.91 -15.48 20.19
CA ASP A 218 -7.02 -16.15 21.47
C ASP A 218 -8.48 -16.00 21.90
N SER A 219 -9.20 -17.10 21.86
CA SER A 219 -10.50 -17.21 22.50
C SER A 219 -10.25 -17.04 23.99
N ALA A 220 -10.35 -15.80 24.45
CA ALA A 220 -10.39 -15.50 25.87
C ALA A 220 -11.65 -16.16 26.45
N ALA A 221 -11.42 -17.15 27.29
CA ALA A 221 -12.42 -17.75 28.18
C ALA A 221 -12.89 -16.74 29.22
#